data_fa73cba5c308a1b89de874940cca4c10
#
_entry.id   fa73cba5c308a1b89de874940cca4c10
#
_cell.length_a   1.000
_cell.length_b   1.000
_cell.length_c   1.000
_cell.angle_alpha   90.00
_cell.angle_beta   90.00
_cell.angle_gamma   90.00
#
_symmetry.space_group_name_H-M   'P 1'
#
loop_
_entity.id
_entity.type
_entity.pdbx_description
1 polymer ?
#
loop_
_entity_poly.entity_id
_entity_poly.type
_entity_poly.pdbx_seq_one_letter_code
_entity_poly.pdbx_strand_id
1 'polypeptide(L)'
;MRKKIFNIIGCILIVFSILCFLYPEISSAFDDIRSDKVITDIQKYPKKKKAQLYQKASEYNQKIYESGQNELKDVWSYRSAPIKLTKGQKTFGYVQIPKMKVKLPLYLGATMENLRRGAAIMGQTSLPLGQVNGNCVIAAHRGYQGIPYFRDIERLKIGDKVYLRNPWKKMKYRVQKIQIIDPYDTDKIKIQKGKDMITLLTCHPYRGHGKYRYLVYCVRDHGQKIKKKTKKHHSFLQKRISKKKFL
;
A
#
# COMPACT_ATOMS: atom_id res chain seq x y z
N MET A 1 -39.78 36.19 -24.76
CA MET A 1 -39.68 34.85 -24.13
C MET A 1 -38.47 34.07 -24.57
N ARG A 2 -38.18 33.86 -25.87
CA ARG A 2 -37.01 33.07 -26.37
C ARG A 2 -35.69 33.50 -25.78
N LYS A 3 -35.32 34.81 -25.77
CA LYS A 3 -34.02 35.29 -25.23
C LYS A 3 -33.81 34.94 -23.74
N LYS A 4 -34.89 35.00 -22.92
CA LYS A 4 -34.80 34.62 -21.48
C LYS A 4 -34.55 33.12 -21.32
N ILE A 5 -35.16 32.26 -22.16
CA ILE A 5 -34.93 30.83 -22.15
C ILE A 5 -33.48 30.49 -22.54
N PHE A 6 -32.96 31.14 -23.57
CA PHE A 6 -31.53 30.93 -23.97
C PHE A 6 -30.55 31.33 -22.86
N ASN A 7 -30.80 32.44 -22.18
CA ASN A 7 -29.94 32.85 -21.06
C ASN A 7 -29.98 31.86 -19.89
N ILE A 8 -31.18 31.32 -19.57
CA ILE A 8 -31.34 30.32 -18.51
C ILE A 8 -30.58 29.02 -18.89
N ILE A 9 -30.75 28.55 -20.12
CA ILE A 9 -30.01 27.37 -20.61
C ILE A 9 -28.48 27.60 -20.56
N GLY A 10 -28.01 28.77 -20.98
CA GLY A 10 -26.59 29.14 -20.89
C GLY A 10 -26.07 29.11 -19.44
N CYS A 11 -26.80 29.67 -18.49
CA CYS A 11 -26.46 29.63 -17.08
C CYS A 11 -26.40 28.17 -16.55
N ILE A 12 -27.37 27.33 -16.92
CA ILE A 12 -27.39 25.90 -16.49
C ILE A 12 -26.18 25.16 -17.05
N LEU A 13 -25.82 25.38 -18.31
CA LEU A 13 -24.64 24.75 -18.92
C LEU A 13 -23.33 25.19 -18.27
N ILE A 14 -23.21 26.47 -17.89
CA ILE A 14 -22.03 26.99 -17.18
C ILE A 14 -21.93 26.32 -15.80
N VAL A 15 -23.03 26.29 -15.02
CA VAL A 15 -23.05 25.65 -13.70
C VAL A 15 -22.73 24.17 -13.80
N PHE A 16 -23.29 23.46 -14.77
CA PHE A 16 -23.01 22.06 -15.02
C PHE A 16 -21.54 21.82 -15.38
N SER A 17 -20.96 22.67 -16.23
CA SER A 17 -19.53 22.60 -16.57
C SER A 17 -18.62 22.80 -15.34
N ILE A 18 -18.94 23.77 -14.46
CA ILE A 18 -18.21 24.01 -13.21
C ILE A 18 -18.32 22.79 -12.29
N LEU A 19 -19.53 22.21 -12.14
CA LEU A 19 -19.73 21.00 -11.34
C LEU A 19 -18.94 19.80 -11.89
N CYS A 20 -18.92 19.59 -13.20
CA CYS A 20 -18.11 18.55 -13.84
C CYS A 20 -16.61 18.76 -13.62
N PHE A 21 -16.15 20.00 -13.64
CA PHE A 21 -14.74 20.33 -13.39
C PHE A 21 -14.34 20.13 -11.92
N LEU A 22 -15.23 20.47 -10.97
CA LEU A 22 -14.99 20.32 -9.53
C LEU A 22 -15.22 18.87 -9.04
N TYR A 23 -15.94 18.04 -9.80
CA TYR A 23 -16.30 16.67 -9.40
C TYR A 23 -15.09 15.82 -8.96
N PRO A 24 -13.95 15.80 -9.67
CA PRO A 24 -12.79 15.01 -9.23
C PRO A 24 -12.21 15.44 -7.88
N GLU A 25 -12.18 16.75 -7.62
CA GLU A 25 -11.66 17.31 -6.35
C GLU A 25 -12.62 16.99 -5.20
N ILE A 26 -13.92 17.15 -5.43
CA ILE A 26 -14.96 16.86 -4.45
C ILE A 26 -14.98 15.36 -4.14
N SER A 27 -14.90 14.49 -5.14
CA SER A 27 -14.86 13.03 -4.98
C SER A 27 -13.64 12.61 -4.16
N SER A 28 -12.45 13.16 -4.44
CA SER A 28 -11.24 12.84 -3.69
C SER A 28 -11.31 13.29 -2.23
N ALA A 29 -11.94 14.43 -1.95
CA ALA A 29 -12.14 14.92 -0.59
C ALA A 29 -13.08 14.02 0.22
N PHE A 30 -14.16 13.52 -0.40
CA PHE A 30 -15.06 12.56 0.24
C PHE A 30 -14.37 11.22 0.54
N ASP A 31 -13.50 10.73 -0.34
CA ASP A 31 -12.74 9.50 -0.13
C ASP A 31 -11.71 9.65 1.00
N ASP A 32 -11.08 10.80 1.14
CA ASP A 32 -10.19 11.12 2.25
C ASP A 32 -10.93 11.14 3.59
N ILE A 33 -12.09 11.81 3.65
CA ILE A 33 -12.96 11.84 4.85
C ILE A 33 -13.41 10.43 5.22
N ARG A 34 -13.82 9.61 4.25
CA ARG A 34 -14.24 8.23 4.47
C ARG A 34 -13.10 7.36 4.99
N SER A 35 -11.91 7.52 4.43
CA SER A 35 -10.71 6.83 4.87
C SER A 35 -10.30 7.23 6.30
N ASP A 36 -10.40 8.51 6.64
CA ASP A 36 -10.07 9.01 7.98
C ASP A 36 -11.05 8.53 9.05
N LYS A 37 -12.35 8.45 8.74
CA LYS A 37 -13.36 7.89 9.66
C LYS A 37 -13.07 6.42 9.98
N VAL A 38 -12.74 5.62 8.97
CA VAL A 38 -12.35 4.22 9.13
C VAL A 38 -11.08 4.07 9.96
N ILE A 39 -10.11 4.98 9.78
CA ILE A 39 -8.83 4.99 10.51
C ILE A 39 -9.05 5.32 11.99
N THR A 40 -9.95 6.22 12.30
CA THR A 40 -10.27 6.62 13.68
C THR A 40 -10.85 5.43 14.47
N ASP A 41 -11.66 4.60 13.84
CA ASP A 41 -12.23 3.41 14.49
C ASP A 41 -11.18 2.37 14.88
N ILE A 42 -10.06 2.25 14.15
CA ILE A 42 -8.95 1.36 14.48
C ILE A 42 -8.24 1.79 15.77
N GLN A 43 -8.19 3.08 16.08
CA GLN A 43 -7.52 3.61 17.27
C GLN A 43 -8.31 3.37 18.57
N LYS A 44 -9.63 3.29 18.46
CA LYS A 44 -10.56 3.10 19.61
C LYS A 44 -10.58 1.68 20.21
N TYR A 45 -9.78 0.76 19.69
CA TYR A 45 -9.79 -0.64 20.11
C TYR A 45 -9.31 -0.82 21.55
N PRO A 46 -10.04 -1.57 22.39
CA PRO A 46 -9.59 -1.89 23.76
C PRO A 46 -8.25 -2.62 23.77
N LYS A 47 -7.35 -2.27 24.68
CA LYS A 47 -5.99 -2.85 24.75
C LYS A 47 -5.99 -4.38 24.79
N LYS A 48 -6.87 -5.01 25.59
CA LYS A 48 -6.99 -6.47 25.69
C LYS A 48 -7.34 -7.13 24.35
N LYS A 49 -8.29 -6.54 23.59
CA LYS A 49 -8.68 -7.04 22.27
C LYS A 49 -7.56 -6.87 21.24
N LYS A 50 -6.78 -5.79 21.35
CA LYS A 50 -5.59 -5.59 20.48
C LYS A 50 -4.54 -6.67 20.71
N ALA A 51 -4.27 -7.06 21.96
CA ALA A 51 -3.31 -8.11 22.29
C ALA A 51 -3.74 -9.48 21.72
N GLN A 52 -4.99 -9.86 21.92
CA GLN A 52 -5.53 -11.11 21.35
C GLN A 52 -5.51 -11.13 19.83
N LEU A 53 -5.84 -10.01 19.19
CA LEU A 53 -5.79 -9.89 17.73
C LEU A 53 -4.34 -10.00 17.23
N TYR A 54 -3.38 -9.40 17.92
CA TYR A 54 -1.96 -9.49 17.58
C TYR A 54 -1.45 -10.93 17.64
N GLN A 55 -1.79 -11.64 18.71
CA GLN A 55 -1.42 -13.05 18.87
C GLN A 55 -1.94 -13.89 17.69
N LYS A 56 -3.24 -13.81 17.38
CA LYS A 56 -3.83 -14.52 16.24
C LYS A 56 -3.17 -14.14 14.90
N ALA A 57 -2.84 -12.88 14.72
CA ALA A 57 -2.17 -12.41 13.51
C ALA A 57 -0.72 -12.92 13.42
N SER A 58 -0.02 -13.03 14.54
CA SER A 58 1.34 -13.57 14.61
C SER A 58 1.36 -15.07 14.36
N GLU A 59 0.45 -15.82 14.98
CA GLU A 59 0.27 -17.25 14.76
C GLU A 59 -0.05 -17.55 13.28
N TYR A 60 -0.95 -16.76 12.68
CA TYR A 60 -1.24 -16.86 11.25
C TYR A 60 0.01 -16.64 10.40
N ASN A 61 0.81 -15.59 10.67
CA ASN A 61 2.02 -15.32 9.92
C ASN A 61 3.05 -16.45 10.04
N GLN A 62 3.20 -17.02 11.23
CA GLN A 62 4.08 -18.16 11.46
C GLN A 62 3.62 -19.38 10.66
N LYS A 63 2.33 -19.72 10.72
CA LYS A 63 1.74 -20.83 9.94
C LYS A 63 1.96 -20.66 8.43
N ILE A 64 1.74 -19.44 7.90
CA ILE A 64 1.96 -19.13 6.48
C ILE A 64 3.43 -19.30 6.09
N TYR A 65 4.36 -18.88 6.94
CA TYR A 65 5.79 -19.05 6.69
C TYR A 65 6.21 -20.54 6.70
N GLU A 66 5.77 -21.28 7.71
CA GLU A 66 6.10 -22.70 7.88
C GLU A 66 5.49 -23.59 6.79
N SER A 67 4.28 -23.27 6.30
CA SER A 67 3.62 -24.01 5.21
C SER A 67 4.25 -23.77 3.84
N GLY A 68 5.23 -22.85 3.70
CA GLY A 68 5.82 -22.49 2.42
C GLY A 68 4.81 -21.86 1.44
N GLN A 69 3.64 -21.45 1.92
CA GLN A 69 2.58 -20.81 1.13
C GLN A 69 2.08 -21.65 -0.06
N ASN A 70 1.98 -22.95 0.11
CA ASN A 70 1.58 -23.87 -0.97
C ASN A 70 0.18 -23.56 -1.53
N GLU A 71 -0.73 -23.05 -0.70
CA GLU A 71 -2.09 -22.69 -1.09
C GLU A 71 -2.18 -21.39 -1.90
N LEU A 72 -1.09 -20.66 -2.07
CA LEU A 72 -1.05 -19.48 -2.96
C LEU A 72 -1.33 -19.83 -4.43
N LYS A 73 -1.22 -21.08 -4.83
CA LYS A 73 -1.56 -21.52 -6.18
C LYS A 73 -3.06 -21.53 -6.46
N ASP A 74 -3.88 -21.61 -5.42
CA ASP A 74 -5.34 -21.50 -5.55
C ASP A 74 -5.77 -20.03 -5.60
N VAL A 75 -6.28 -19.61 -6.76
CA VAL A 75 -6.76 -18.22 -7.01
C VAL A 75 -7.91 -17.82 -6.06
N TRP A 76 -8.70 -18.80 -5.60
CA TRP A 76 -9.80 -18.54 -4.67
C TRP A 76 -9.31 -18.25 -3.25
N SER A 77 -8.16 -18.78 -2.88
CA SER A 77 -7.55 -18.58 -1.56
C SER A 77 -7.27 -17.11 -1.25
N TYR A 78 -7.05 -16.26 -2.28
CA TYR A 78 -6.81 -14.82 -2.12
C TYR A 78 -7.98 -14.05 -1.52
N ARG A 79 -9.20 -14.58 -1.66
CA ARG A 79 -10.42 -13.99 -1.12
C ARG A 79 -10.63 -14.28 0.35
N SER A 80 -10.00 -15.31 0.88
CA SER A 80 -10.12 -15.69 2.28
C SER A 80 -9.52 -14.60 3.19
N ALA A 81 -10.24 -14.26 4.26
CA ALA A 81 -9.70 -13.37 5.27
C ALA A 81 -8.67 -14.13 6.12
N PRO A 82 -7.42 -13.63 6.25
CA PRO A 82 -6.37 -14.28 7.02
C PRO A 82 -6.78 -14.58 8.47
N ILE A 83 -7.48 -13.66 9.10
CA ILE A 83 -8.02 -13.78 10.46
C ILE A 83 -9.39 -13.12 10.53
N LYS A 84 -10.22 -13.55 11.49
CA LYS A 84 -11.50 -12.86 11.76
C LYS A 84 -11.23 -11.61 12.61
N LEU A 85 -11.69 -10.46 12.12
CA LEU A 85 -11.73 -9.24 12.92
C LEU A 85 -12.85 -9.31 13.96
N THR A 86 -12.73 -8.56 15.04
CA THR A 86 -13.78 -8.50 16.06
C THR A 86 -15.04 -7.80 15.53
N LYS A 87 -16.18 -8.14 16.12
CA LYS A 87 -17.49 -7.56 15.76
C LYS A 87 -17.42 -6.04 15.75
N GLY A 88 -17.85 -5.43 14.64
CA GLY A 88 -17.81 -3.99 14.42
C GLY A 88 -16.56 -3.44 13.73
N GLN A 89 -15.47 -4.21 13.66
CA GLN A 89 -14.27 -3.81 12.92
C GLN A 89 -14.38 -4.22 11.45
N LYS A 90 -14.27 -3.25 10.55
CA LYS A 90 -14.37 -3.49 9.09
C LYS A 90 -13.02 -3.51 8.40
N THR A 91 -11.98 -2.88 8.96
CA THR A 91 -10.67 -2.73 8.34
C THR A 91 -9.54 -3.11 9.28
N PHE A 92 -8.43 -3.55 8.69
CA PHE A 92 -7.21 -3.90 9.40
C PHE A 92 -6.25 -2.71 9.58
N GLY A 93 -6.39 -1.69 8.72
CA GLY A 93 -5.50 -0.53 8.73
C GLY A 93 -5.71 0.34 7.51
N TYR A 94 -4.63 1.01 7.11
CA TYR A 94 -4.57 1.73 5.85
C TYR A 94 -3.18 1.66 5.22
N VAL A 95 -3.13 1.81 3.90
CA VAL A 95 -1.91 2.06 3.14
C VAL A 95 -1.94 3.48 2.58
N GLN A 96 -0.82 4.19 2.70
CA GLN A 96 -0.65 5.55 2.18
C GLN A 96 0.57 5.60 1.27
N ILE A 97 0.38 6.12 0.06
CA ILE A 97 1.41 6.21 -0.97
C ILE A 97 1.47 7.66 -1.45
N PRO A 98 2.34 8.52 -0.84
CA PRO A 98 2.37 9.95 -1.12
C PRO A 98 2.62 10.28 -2.60
N LYS A 99 3.48 9.50 -3.27
CA LYS A 99 3.80 9.70 -4.69
C LYS A 99 2.59 9.57 -5.61
N MET A 100 1.62 8.74 -5.21
CA MET A 100 0.36 8.54 -5.93
C MET A 100 -0.77 9.41 -5.39
N LYS A 101 -0.53 10.15 -4.30
CA LYS A 101 -1.53 10.93 -3.55
C LYS A 101 -2.73 10.08 -3.10
N VAL A 102 -2.49 8.82 -2.69
CA VAL A 102 -3.55 7.91 -2.23
C VAL A 102 -3.34 7.48 -0.78
N LYS A 103 -4.46 7.36 -0.07
CA LYS A 103 -4.56 6.79 1.28
C LYS A 103 -5.81 5.91 1.30
N LEU A 104 -5.61 4.60 1.32
CA LEU A 104 -6.66 3.61 1.15
C LEU A 104 -6.86 2.78 2.42
N PRO A 105 -8.10 2.57 2.87
CA PRO A 105 -8.40 1.61 3.92
C PRO A 105 -7.98 0.21 3.47
N LEU A 106 -7.51 -0.60 4.42
CA LEU A 106 -6.95 -1.93 4.17
C LEU A 106 -7.86 -3.00 4.78
N TYR A 107 -8.44 -3.81 3.92
CA TYR A 107 -9.37 -4.89 4.26
C TYR A 107 -8.65 -6.24 4.28
N LEU A 108 -9.24 -7.25 4.95
CA LEU A 108 -8.73 -8.62 4.95
C LEU A 108 -9.47 -9.48 3.91
N GLY A 109 -8.70 -10.13 3.04
CA GLY A 109 -9.20 -10.91 1.91
C GLY A 109 -9.51 -10.06 0.68
N ALA A 110 -8.98 -10.45 -0.47
CA ALA A 110 -9.13 -9.72 -1.74
C ALA A 110 -10.45 -10.08 -2.43
N THR A 111 -11.58 -9.93 -1.72
CA THR A 111 -12.92 -10.06 -2.30
C THR A 111 -13.26 -8.86 -3.16
N MET A 112 -14.16 -9.02 -4.14
CA MET A 112 -14.65 -7.90 -4.95
C MET A 112 -15.28 -6.79 -4.10
N GLU A 113 -15.98 -7.17 -3.02
CA GLU A 113 -16.55 -6.20 -2.08
C GLU A 113 -15.47 -5.35 -1.41
N ASN A 114 -14.40 -5.97 -0.90
CA ASN A 114 -13.31 -5.27 -0.25
C ASN A 114 -12.54 -4.38 -1.23
N LEU A 115 -12.27 -4.89 -2.44
CA LEU A 115 -11.57 -4.15 -3.48
C LEU A 115 -12.34 -2.92 -3.99
N ARG A 116 -13.68 -2.96 -3.97
CA ARG A 116 -14.54 -1.78 -4.27
C ARG A 116 -14.49 -0.71 -3.18
N ARG A 117 -14.06 -1.05 -1.98
CA ARG A 117 -14.02 -0.14 -0.82
C ARG A 117 -12.62 0.42 -0.54
N GLY A 118 -11.56 -0.23 -1.05
CA GLY A 118 -10.19 0.17 -0.79
C GLY A 118 -9.16 -0.82 -1.29
N ALA A 119 -8.06 -0.94 -0.57
CA ALA A 119 -7.06 -1.96 -0.78
C ALA A 119 -7.37 -3.19 0.10
N ALA A 120 -6.93 -4.36 -0.33
CA ALA A 120 -7.15 -5.60 0.40
C ALA A 120 -5.87 -6.42 0.56
N ILE A 121 -5.65 -6.98 1.74
CA ILE A 121 -4.60 -7.98 1.98
C ILE A 121 -5.07 -9.29 1.37
N MET A 122 -4.26 -9.86 0.49
CA MET A 122 -4.56 -11.14 -0.11
C MET A 122 -4.46 -12.26 0.92
N GLY A 123 -5.43 -13.17 0.91
CA GLY A 123 -5.35 -14.42 1.65
C GLY A 123 -4.07 -15.20 1.29
N GLN A 124 -3.61 -16.08 2.17
CA GLN A 124 -2.37 -16.85 2.03
C GLN A 124 -1.10 -16.00 1.91
N THR A 125 -1.17 -14.71 2.27
CA THR A 125 -0.01 -13.83 2.41
C THR A 125 0.09 -13.30 3.83
N SER A 126 1.26 -12.84 4.25
CA SER A 126 1.47 -12.39 5.62
C SER A 126 0.63 -11.16 5.96
N LEU A 127 0.17 -11.08 7.20
CA LEU A 127 -0.32 -9.84 7.77
C LEU A 127 0.85 -8.90 8.06
N PRO A 128 0.70 -7.58 7.85
CA PRO A 128 1.80 -6.63 7.98
C PRO A 128 2.04 -6.28 9.45
N LEU A 129 2.70 -7.16 10.18
CA LEU A 129 3.06 -6.97 11.59
C LEU A 129 4.43 -6.33 11.78
N GLY A 130 5.20 -6.12 10.70
CA GLY A 130 6.57 -5.61 10.77
C GLY A 130 7.52 -6.62 11.40
N GLN A 131 7.38 -7.86 11.00
CA GLN A 131 8.23 -9.01 11.37
C GLN A 131 9.00 -9.46 10.12
N VAL A 132 10.21 -9.96 10.32
CA VAL A 132 10.97 -10.63 9.26
C VAL A 132 10.26 -11.92 8.82
N ASN A 133 10.63 -12.44 7.67
CA ASN A 133 9.96 -13.58 7.03
C ASN A 133 8.47 -13.32 6.77
N GLY A 134 8.16 -12.10 6.32
CA GLY A 134 6.81 -11.70 5.96
C GLY A 134 6.76 -10.96 4.63
N ASN A 135 5.77 -11.28 3.81
CA ASN A 135 5.38 -10.51 2.63
C ASN A 135 3.87 -10.32 2.63
N CYS A 136 3.42 -9.11 2.97
CA CYS A 136 2.02 -8.75 2.91
C CYS A 136 1.68 -8.26 1.50
N VAL A 137 0.89 -9.04 0.75
CA VAL A 137 0.46 -8.65 -0.58
C VAL A 137 -0.82 -7.83 -0.49
N ILE A 138 -0.76 -6.60 -0.97
CA ILE A 138 -1.85 -5.63 -0.93
C ILE A 138 -2.34 -5.41 -2.35
N ALA A 139 -3.53 -5.90 -2.63
CA ALA A 139 -4.19 -5.75 -3.92
C ALA A 139 -5.13 -4.52 -3.91
N ALA A 140 -5.21 -3.81 -5.02
CA ALA A 140 -6.23 -2.79 -5.27
C ALA A 140 -6.52 -2.68 -6.76
N HIS A 141 -7.71 -2.16 -7.10
CA HIS A 141 -8.07 -1.87 -8.49
C HIS A 141 -7.09 -0.89 -9.14
N ARG A 142 -6.93 -1.00 -10.46
CA ARG A 142 -6.17 -0.03 -11.25
C ARG A 142 -7.08 1.11 -11.74
N GLY A 143 -7.75 1.78 -10.78
CA GLY A 143 -8.85 2.71 -11.01
C GLY A 143 -10.19 1.99 -11.13
N TYR A 144 -11.21 2.50 -10.44
CA TYR A 144 -12.55 1.93 -10.47
C TYR A 144 -13.58 3.00 -10.09
N GLN A 145 -14.61 3.20 -10.93
CA GLN A 145 -15.72 4.15 -10.69
C GLN A 145 -15.24 5.57 -10.28
N GLY A 146 -14.26 6.13 -11.00
CA GLY A 146 -13.71 7.46 -10.71
C GLY A 146 -12.63 7.48 -9.63
N ILE A 147 -12.57 6.49 -8.74
CA ILE A 147 -11.59 6.40 -7.66
C ILE A 147 -10.26 5.89 -8.22
N PRO A 148 -9.12 6.57 -7.93
CA PRO A 148 -7.83 6.22 -8.55
C PRO A 148 -7.25 4.91 -8.04
N TYR A 149 -7.44 4.51 -6.79
CA TYR A 149 -6.80 3.33 -6.17
C TYR A 149 -5.31 3.20 -6.56
N PHE A 150 -4.91 2.12 -7.25
CA PHE A 150 -3.55 1.92 -7.78
C PHE A 150 -3.42 2.27 -9.27
N ARG A 151 -4.28 3.16 -9.80
CA ARG A 151 -4.21 3.62 -11.20
C ARG A 151 -2.81 4.10 -11.57
N ASP A 152 -2.25 4.94 -10.72
CA ASP A 152 -0.98 5.63 -10.97
C ASP A 152 0.25 4.89 -10.41
N ILE A 153 0.15 3.58 -10.20
CA ILE A 153 1.22 2.76 -9.59
C ILE A 153 2.55 2.82 -10.36
N GLU A 154 2.50 3.02 -11.68
CA GLU A 154 3.69 3.17 -12.53
C GLU A 154 4.50 4.43 -12.25
N ARG A 155 3.93 5.41 -11.52
CA ARG A 155 4.67 6.60 -11.06
C ARG A 155 5.68 6.27 -9.97
N LEU A 156 5.55 5.11 -9.31
CA LEU A 156 6.48 4.66 -8.29
C LEU A 156 7.84 4.30 -8.88
N LYS A 157 8.89 4.72 -8.19
CA LYS A 157 10.29 4.42 -8.51
C LYS A 157 10.98 3.79 -7.31
N ILE A 158 12.09 3.10 -7.55
CA ILE A 158 12.95 2.57 -6.47
C ILE A 158 13.31 3.69 -5.51
N GLY A 159 13.18 3.43 -4.20
CA GLY A 159 13.41 4.40 -3.13
C GLY A 159 12.16 5.18 -2.66
N ASP A 160 11.07 5.20 -3.42
CA ASP A 160 9.84 5.86 -3.02
C ASP A 160 9.25 5.24 -1.75
N LYS A 161 8.57 6.07 -0.95
CA LYS A 161 8.06 5.70 0.36
C LYS A 161 6.64 5.20 0.28
N VAL A 162 6.35 4.11 0.99
CA VAL A 162 5.02 3.59 1.25
C VAL A 162 4.84 3.48 2.75
N TYR A 163 3.73 4.01 3.26
CA TYR A 163 3.39 3.93 4.67
C TYR A 163 2.22 2.97 4.86
N LEU A 164 2.31 2.17 5.90
CA LEU A 164 1.25 1.28 6.32
C LEU A 164 0.95 1.51 7.81
N ARG A 165 -0.31 1.59 8.17
CA ARG A 165 -0.78 1.62 9.55
C ARG A 165 -1.65 0.41 9.80
N ASN A 166 -1.32 -0.34 10.85
CA ASN A 166 -2.15 -1.40 11.39
C ASN A 166 -2.68 -1.00 12.80
N PRO A 167 -3.45 -1.84 13.52
CA PRO A 167 -3.97 -1.50 14.84
C PRO A 167 -2.92 -1.14 15.90
N TRP A 168 -1.67 -1.56 15.70
CA TRP A 168 -0.60 -1.42 16.70
C TRP A 168 0.41 -0.34 16.37
N LYS A 169 0.81 -0.20 15.09
CA LYS A 169 1.90 0.70 14.70
C LYS A 169 1.79 1.23 13.28
N LYS A 170 2.43 2.36 13.05
CA LYS A 170 2.70 2.91 11.72
C LYS A 170 4.07 2.41 11.25
N MET A 171 4.12 1.97 10.01
CA MET A 171 5.31 1.36 9.40
C MET A 171 5.64 2.08 8.10
N LYS A 172 6.93 2.20 7.82
CA LYS A 172 7.45 2.80 6.59
C LYS A 172 8.20 1.75 5.80
N TYR A 173 7.92 1.69 4.52
CA TYR A 173 8.58 0.81 3.55
C TYR A 173 9.16 1.65 2.41
N ARG A 174 10.14 1.09 1.69
CA ARG A 174 10.69 1.69 0.46
C ARG A 174 10.55 0.72 -0.69
N VAL A 175 10.20 1.25 -1.85
CA VAL A 175 10.20 0.50 -3.11
C VAL A 175 11.62 -0.01 -3.38
N GLN A 176 11.76 -1.31 -3.54
CA GLN A 176 13.03 -1.98 -3.83
C GLN A 176 13.07 -2.54 -5.25
N LYS A 177 11.95 -3.05 -5.75
CA LYS A 177 11.84 -3.68 -7.08
C LYS A 177 10.46 -3.46 -7.65
N ILE A 178 10.37 -3.37 -8.97
CA ILE A 178 9.12 -3.32 -9.73
C ILE A 178 9.18 -4.44 -10.77
N GLN A 179 8.07 -5.15 -10.97
CA GLN A 179 8.00 -6.26 -11.93
C GLN A 179 6.59 -6.43 -12.47
N ILE A 180 6.48 -6.79 -13.74
CA ILE A 180 5.25 -7.27 -14.36
C ILE A 180 5.35 -8.80 -14.41
N ILE A 181 4.28 -9.49 -14.02
CA ILE A 181 4.20 -10.94 -13.97
C ILE A 181 2.93 -11.45 -14.64
N ASP A 182 2.92 -12.73 -14.98
CA ASP A 182 1.70 -13.46 -15.32
C ASP A 182 0.80 -13.56 -14.06
N PRO A 183 -0.53 -13.52 -14.19
CA PRO A 183 -1.45 -13.66 -13.07
C PRO A 183 -1.27 -14.93 -12.23
N TYR A 184 -0.75 -15.99 -12.83
CA TYR A 184 -0.56 -17.29 -12.20
C TYR A 184 0.86 -17.50 -11.64
N ASP A 185 1.80 -16.58 -11.88
CA ASP A 185 3.18 -16.67 -11.35
C ASP A 185 3.22 -16.26 -9.87
N THR A 186 2.59 -17.09 -9.03
CA THR A 186 2.40 -16.84 -7.60
C THR A 186 3.69 -16.92 -6.80
N ASP A 187 4.73 -17.57 -7.33
CA ASP A 187 6.04 -17.64 -6.67
C ASP A 187 6.68 -16.25 -6.50
N LYS A 188 6.33 -15.29 -7.36
CA LYS A 188 6.83 -13.92 -7.26
C LYS A 188 6.27 -13.14 -6.07
N ILE A 189 5.19 -13.59 -5.46
CA ILE A 189 4.57 -12.93 -4.30
C ILE A 189 4.80 -13.68 -2.98
N LYS A 190 5.54 -14.77 -3.00
CA LYS A 190 5.91 -15.53 -1.80
C LYS A 190 6.80 -14.74 -0.85
N ILE A 191 6.86 -15.19 0.39
CA ILE A 191 7.75 -14.65 1.42
C ILE A 191 9.21 -14.82 1.01
N GLN A 192 10.00 -13.78 1.19
CA GLN A 192 11.45 -13.83 1.04
C GLN A 192 12.10 -13.91 2.42
N LYS A 193 12.84 -14.99 2.68
CA LYS A 193 13.50 -15.24 3.96
C LYS A 193 14.35 -14.04 4.40
N GLY A 194 14.26 -13.69 5.66
CA GLY A 194 15.04 -12.59 6.26
C GLY A 194 14.49 -11.18 5.97
N LYS A 195 13.38 -11.04 5.23
CA LYS A 195 12.84 -9.72 4.89
C LYS A 195 11.48 -9.46 5.55
N ASP A 196 11.25 -8.20 5.93
CA ASP A 196 9.92 -7.63 6.24
C ASP A 196 9.47 -6.82 5.02
N MET A 197 8.47 -7.35 4.31
CA MET A 197 8.05 -6.82 3.02
C MET A 197 6.56 -6.56 2.95
N ILE A 198 6.20 -5.61 2.10
CA ILE A 198 4.88 -5.50 1.50
C ILE A 198 5.04 -5.50 -0.02
N THR A 199 4.08 -6.10 -0.72
CA THR A 199 4.01 -6.09 -2.18
C THR A 199 2.69 -5.45 -2.59
N LEU A 200 2.75 -4.32 -3.32
CA LEU A 200 1.56 -3.73 -3.93
C LEU A 200 1.28 -4.44 -5.24
N LEU A 201 0.03 -4.84 -5.45
CA LEU A 201 -0.40 -5.61 -6.62
C LEU A 201 -1.61 -4.96 -7.28
N THR A 202 -1.57 -4.83 -8.60
CA THR A 202 -2.73 -4.42 -9.39
C THR A 202 -2.70 -5.03 -10.79
N CYS A 203 -3.80 -4.89 -11.54
CA CYS A 203 -3.90 -5.32 -12.93
C CYS A 203 -2.99 -4.50 -13.86
N HIS A 204 -2.48 -5.12 -14.93
CA HIS A 204 -1.66 -4.47 -15.95
C HIS A 204 -2.00 -5.05 -17.36
N PRO A 205 -1.97 -4.23 -18.43
CA PRO A 205 -1.85 -2.78 -18.42
C PRO A 205 -3.12 -2.06 -17.92
N TYR A 206 -3.02 -0.75 -17.72
CA TYR A 206 -4.19 0.07 -17.43
C TYR A 206 -5.19 -0.02 -18.58
N ARG A 207 -6.47 -0.31 -18.27
CA ARG A 207 -7.54 -0.58 -19.25
C ARG A 207 -7.32 -1.81 -20.17
N GLY A 208 -6.35 -2.69 -19.85
CA GLY A 208 -6.01 -3.88 -20.65
C GLY A 208 -6.61 -5.18 -20.13
N HIS A 209 -7.80 -5.16 -19.57
CA HIS A 209 -8.53 -6.35 -19.07
C HIS A 209 -7.75 -7.23 -18.07
N GLY A 210 -6.64 -6.72 -17.49
CA GLY A 210 -5.88 -7.41 -16.46
C GLY A 210 -5.07 -8.62 -16.93
N LYS A 211 -4.56 -8.59 -18.16
CA LYS A 211 -3.74 -9.65 -18.75
C LYS A 211 -2.54 -10.03 -17.87
N TYR A 212 -1.93 -9.05 -17.22
CA TYR A 212 -0.77 -9.22 -16.33
C TYR A 212 -1.04 -8.62 -14.96
N ARG A 213 -0.08 -8.76 -14.04
CA ARG A 213 -0.06 -8.09 -12.74
C ARG A 213 1.17 -7.20 -12.64
N TYR A 214 0.96 -5.98 -12.16
CA TYR A 214 2.02 -5.03 -11.84
C TYR A 214 2.33 -5.13 -10.35
N LEU A 215 3.57 -5.45 -10.02
CA LEU A 215 4.05 -5.63 -8.65
C LEU A 215 5.05 -4.55 -8.28
N VAL A 216 4.88 -3.98 -7.10
CA VAL A 216 5.84 -3.08 -6.46
C VAL A 216 6.24 -3.68 -5.12
N TYR A 217 7.45 -4.21 -5.06
CA TYR A 217 8.02 -4.79 -3.84
C TYR A 217 8.62 -3.69 -2.96
N CYS A 218 8.18 -3.63 -1.73
CA CYS A 218 8.65 -2.66 -0.77
C CYS A 218 9.22 -3.36 0.47
N VAL A 219 10.41 -2.96 0.89
CA VAL A 219 11.08 -3.50 2.07
C VAL A 219 11.00 -2.50 3.22
N ARG A 220 10.94 -3.02 4.43
CA ARG A 220 10.88 -2.24 5.65
C ARG A 220 12.02 -1.22 5.72
N ASP A 221 11.66 0.04 5.95
CA ASP A 221 12.60 1.12 6.22
C ASP A 221 12.66 1.35 7.74
N HIS A 222 13.68 0.80 8.37
CA HIS A 222 13.92 0.96 9.81
C HIS A 222 14.47 2.34 10.17
N GLY A 223 14.58 3.27 9.19
CA GLY A 223 15.25 4.55 9.40
C GLY A 223 16.69 4.30 9.77
N GLN A 224 17.53 3.90 8.83
CA GLN A 224 18.96 3.89 9.08
C GLN A 224 19.34 5.28 9.60
N LYS A 225 19.72 5.37 10.89
CA LYS A 225 20.62 6.44 11.32
C LYS A 225 21.79 6.33 10.36
N ILE A 226 21.90 7.27 9.43
CA ILE A 226 23.10 7.45 8.63
C ILE A 226 24.18 7.61 9.67
N LYS A 227 24.89 6.53 9.99
CA LYS A 227 26.21 6.66 10.61
C LYS A 227 26.95 7.48 9.57
N LYS A 228 27.06 8.79 9.81
CA LYS A 228 28.03 9.65 9.13
C LYS A 228 29.34 8.91 9.33
N LYS A 229 29.76 8.13 8.35
CA LYS A 229 31.15 7.70 8.22
C LYS A 229 31.88 9.02 8.16
N THR A 230 32.37 9.40 9.30
CA THR A 230 33.18 10.57 9.53
C THR A 230 34.27 10.54 8.46
N LYS A 231 34.38 11.61 7.71
CA LYS A 231 35.48 11.94 6.80
C LYS A 231 36.85 12.01 7.58
N LYS A 232 37.17 11.00 8.39
CA LYS A 232 38.45 10.92 9.09
C LYS A 232 39.54 10.23 8.26
N HIS A 233 39.17 9.64 7.13
CA HIS A 233 40.16 8.93 6.32
C HIS A 233 40.89 9.81 5.28
N HIS A 234 40.29 10.97 4.95
CA HIS A 234 40.94 11.88 3.98
C HIS A 234 41.94 12.83 4.61
N SER A 235 41.84 13.14 5.90
CA SER A 235 42.84 13.98 6.58
C SER A 235 44.13 13.23 6.94
N PHE A 236 44.08 11.92 7.08
CA PHE A 236 45.25 11.10 7.42
C PHE A 236 46.17 10.88 6.20
N LEU A 237 45.60 10.80 4.99
CA LEU A 237 46.39 10.69 3.76
C LEU A 237 47.03 12.02 3.33
N GLN A 238 46.37 13.15 3.54
CA GLN A 238 46.97 14.46 3.24
C GLN A 238 48.12 14.83 4.19
N LYS A 239 48.06 14.42 5.47
CA LYS A 239 49.16 14.63 6.41
C LYS A 239 50.37 13.76 6.12
N ARG A 240 50.21 12.63 5.43
CA ARG A 240 51.34 11.74 5.05
C ARG A 240 52.06 12.21 3.79
N ILE A 241 51.34 12.91 2.90
CA ILE A 241 51.94 13.44 1.64
C ILE A 241 52.72 14.74 1.91
N SER A 242 52.29 15.57 2.88
CA SER A 242 53.00 16.81 3.20
C SER A 242 54.30 16.58 3.99
N LYS A 243 54.44 15.45 4.69
CA LYS A 243 55.70 15.08 5.40
C LYS A 243 56.76 14.43 4.52
N LYS A 244 56.45 14.05 3.28
CA LYS A 244 57.41 13.46 2.33
C LYS A 244 58.01 14.48 1.34
N LYS A 245 57.68 15.77 1.46
CA LYS A 245 58.24 16.86 0.60
C LYS A 245 59.26 17.73 1.31
N PHE A 246 59.68 17.38 2.53
CA PHE A 246 60.78 18.03 3.26
C PHE A 246 61.71 16.97 3.84
N LEU A 247 62.43 16.29 2.98
CA LEU A 247 63.67 15.57 3.21
C LEU A 247 64.38 15.42 1.86
#